data_78a0d237dcd814f46a6a0e8bdb3e7c44
#
_entry.id   78a0d237dcd814f46a6a0e8bdb3e7c44
#
_cell.length_a   1.000
_cell.length_b   1.000
_cell.length_c   1.000
_cell.angle_alpha   90.00
_cell.angle_beta   90.00
_cell.angle_gamma   90.00
#
_symmetry.space_group_name_H-M   'P 1'
#
loop_
_entity.id
_entity.type
_entity.pdbx_description
1 polymer ?
#
loop_
_entity_poly.entity_id
_entity_poly.type
_entity_poly.pdbx_seq_one_letter_code
_entity_poly.pdbx_strand_id
1 'polypeptide(L)'
;MRKIVFGVVCALVVFAVPALAAPSVNGSTGQINNPSADVMQPGQFSLGYYHLKGGGTGVFDMSLLPNLEVGVAGFRYDDSSANKTYVNAKLSLLPETILTPGVAVGVEDIGAQRDRSFYAAASKALPFGFRIHAGVGNGRFDGMFASLEKTINPVSVLTGNNTFPATTLIAEFDGRNMNYGARISVVPGLKVDAGWRDHAAYFGVTFTK
;
A
#
# COMPACT_ATOMS: atom_id res chain seq x y z
N MET A 1 -15.63 2.79 39.09
CA MET A 1 -14.76 3.51 38.14
C MET A 1 -13.67 2.63 37.53
N ARG A 2 -12.90 1.81 38.26
CA ARG A 2 -11.87 0.91 37.73
C ARG A 2 -12.37 -0.12 36.67
N LYS A 3 -13.59 -0.66 36.84
CA LYS A 3 -14.19 -1.65 35.94
C LYS A 3 -14.64 -1.05 34.61
N ILE A 4 -15.04 0.21 34.59
CA ILE A 4 -15.44 0.94 33.36
C ILE A 4 -14.21 1.28 32.52
N VAL A 5 -13.10 1.66 33.15
CA VAL A 5 -11.83 1.95 32.46
C VAL A 5 -11.26 0.69 31.80
N PHE A 6 -11.38 -0.47 32.48
CA PHE A 6 -10.92 -1.75 31.91
C PHE A 6 -11.78 -2.20 30.72
N GLY A 7 -13.11 -1.97 30.77
CA GLY A 7 -14.02 -2.26 29.66
C GLY A 7 -13.78 -1.36 28.43
N VAL A 8 -13.47 -0.10 28.65
CA VAL A 8 -13.15 0.84 27.56
C VAL A 8 -11.79 0.53 26.92
N VAL A 9 -10.78 0.13 27.71
CA VAL A 9 -9.49 -0.31 27.21
C VAL A 9 -9.60 -1.62 26.44
N CYS A 10 -10.39 -2.60 26.92
CA CYS A 10 -10.65 -3.83 26.18
C CYS A 10 -11.46 -3.61 24.90
N ALA A 11 -12.41 -2.66 24.88
CA ALA A 11 -13.17 -2.32 23.68
C ALA A 11 -12.33 -1.60 22.61
N LEU A 12 -11.29 -0.86 23.01
CA LEU A 12 -10.34 -0.20 22.09
C LEU A 12 -9.33 -1.18 21.45
N VAL A 13 -9.16 -2.37 22.01
CA VAL A 13 -8.20 -3.38 21.53
C VAL A 13 -8.76 -4.25 20.39
N VAL A 14 -10.08 -4.21 20.12
CA VAL A 14 -10.74 -5.18 19.23
C VAL A 14 -10.78 -4.76 17.75
N PHE A 15 -10.36 -3.57 17.38
CA PHE A 15 -10.46 -3.09 15.98
C PHE A 15 -9.11 -2.81 15.32
N ALA A 16 -8.21 -3.80 15.33
CA ALA A 16 -7.26 -3.89 14.23
C ALA A 16 -8.01 -4.47 13.02
N VAL A 17 -8.71 -3.63 12.27
CA VAL A 17 -9.19 -4.02 10.94
C VAL A 17 -7.93 -4.37 10.15
N PRO A 18 -7.80 -5.61 9.63
CA PRO A 18 -6.70 -5.91 8.74
C PRO A 18 -6.77 -4.89 7.61
N ALA A 19 -5.75 -4.04 7.50
CA ALA A 19 -5.63 -3.17 6.36
C ALA A 19 -5.60 -4.10 5.14
N LEU A 20 -6.68 -4.11 4.36
CA LEU A 20 -6.71 -4.89 3.13
C LEU A 20 -5.59 -4.34 2.27
N ALA A 21 -4.54 -5.12 2.16
CA ALA A 21 -3.38 -4.81 1.35
C ALA A 21 -3.85 -4.40 -0.06
N ALA A 22 -3.27 -3.35 -0.61
CA ALA A 22 -3.52 -2.93 -1.97
C ALA A 22 -2.17 -2.65 -2.64
N PRO A 23 -1.99 -2.99 -3.91
CA PRO A 23 -0.74 -2.71 -4.60
C PRO A 23 -0.54 -1.20 -4.76
N SER A 24 0.71 -0.79 -4.71
CA SER A 24 1.15 0.53 -5.16
C SER A 24 1.17 0.57 -6.69
N VAL A 25 1.39 1.74 -7.27
CA VAL A 25 1.61 1.91 -8.73
C VAL A 25 2.76 1.05 -9.25
N ASN A 26 3.70 0.69 -8.39
CA ASN A 26 4.87 -0.12 -8.75
C ASN A 26 4.66 -1.64 -8.54
N GLY A 27 3.50 -2.09 -8.06
CA GLY A 27 3.10 -3.49 -8.03
C GLY A 27 3.34 -4.21 -6.70
N SER A 28 4.05 -3.64 -5.72
CA SER A 28 4.12 -4.20 -4.37
C SER A 28 3.02 -3.62 -3.50
N THR A 29 2.52 -4.38 -2.52
CA THR A 29 1.60 -3.84 -1.51
C THR A 29 2.17 -2.59 -0.85
N GLY A 30 1.39 -1.49 -0.88
CA GLY A 30 1.86 -0.20 -0.39
C GLY A 30 0.87 0.94 -0.57
N GLN A 31 1.40 2.17 -0.57
CA GLN A 31 0.63 3.39 -0.68
C GLN A 31 0.47 3.81 -2.16
N ILE A 32 1.01 4.96 -2.54
CA ILE A 32 0.96 5.45 -3.92
C ILE A 32 2.15 4.86 -4.69
N ASN A 33 3.37 5.24 -4.35
CA ASN A 33 4.62 4.71 -4.89
C ASN A 33 5.35 3.80 -3.89
N ASN A 34 5.24 4.08 -2.58
CA ASN A 34 6.02 3.44 -1.54
C ASN A 34 5.47 2.04 -1.21
N PRO A 35 6.35 1.05 -1.03
CA PRO A 35 5.97 -0.22 -0.43
C PRO A 35 5.73 -0.06 1.08
N SER A 36 4.82 -0.86 1.62
CA SER A 36 4.66 -1.04 3.06
C SER A 36 5.32 -2.32 3.55
N ALA A 37 5.38 -2.50 4.87
CA ALA A 37 5.78 -3.77 5.46
C ALA A 37 4.66 -4.82 5.41
N ASP A 38 3.46 -4.45 4.97
CA ASP A 38 2.34 -5.36 4.83
C ASP A 38 2.57 -6.32 3.66
N VAL A 39 2.11 -7.54 3.84
CA VAL A 39 2.01 -8.56 2.78
C VAL A 39 0.59 -9.09 2.76
N MET A 40 0.15 -9.54 1.60
CA MET A 40 -1.16 -10.17 1.46
C MET A 40 -1.19 -11.51 2.21
N GLN A 41 -2.40 -11.97 2.56
CA GLN A 41 -2.58 -13.29 3.14
C GLN A 41 -2.23 -14.39 2.11
N PRO A 42 -1.75 -15.56 2.54
CA PRO A 42 -1.44 -16.66 1.64
C PRO A 42 -2.61 -16.98 0.70
N GLY A 43 -2.32 -17.07 -0.58
CA GLY A 43 -3.30 -17.34 -1.63
C GLY A 43 -4.13 -16.13 -2.07
N GLN A 44 -3.97 -14.98 -1.44
CA GLN A 44 -4.55 -13.73 -1.94
C GLN A 44 -3.76 -13.20 -3.13
N PHE A 45 -4.46 -12.55 -4.02
CA PHE A 45 -3.87 -11.80 -5.13
C PHE A 45 -4.57 -10.45 -5.29
N SER A 46 -3.86 -9.55 -5.93
CA SER A 46 -4.37 -8.22 -6.28
C SER A 46 -4.11 -7.93 -7.75
N LEU A 47 -5.07 -7.31 -8.39
CA LEU A 47 -4.96 -6.84 -9.77
C LEU A 47 -5.37 -5.38 -9.82
N GLY A 48 -4.64 -4.55 -10.53
CA GLY A 48 -4.97 -3.13 -10.64
C GLY A 48 -4.52 -2.48 -11.93
N TYR A 49 -5.11 -1.33 -12.18
CA TYR A 49 -4.68 -0.44 -13.24
C TYR A 49 -4.66 0.99 -12.73
N TYR A 50 -3.58 1.70 -13.05
CA TYR A 50 -3.41 3.11 -12.74
C TYR A 50 -3.18 3.90 -14.02
N HIS A 51 -3.99 4.93 -14.23
CA HIS A 51 -3.76 5.96 -15.24
C HIS A 51 -2.85 7.04 -14.66
N LEU A 52 -1.76 7.31 -15.34
CA LEU A 52 -0.69 8.22 -14.93
C LEU A 52 -0.46 9.27 -16.01
N LYS A 53 0.18 10.38 -15.65
CA LYS A 53 0.65 11.35 -16.64
C LYS A 53 1.60 10.68 -17.64
N GLY A 54 1.21 10.72 -18.93
CA GLY A 54 2.00 10.14 -20.03
C GLY A 54 1.96 8.62 -20.13
N GLY A 55 0.88 7.98 -19.58
CA GLY A 55 0.69 6.56 -19.76
C GLY A 55 -0.16 5.88 -18.69
N GLY A 56 0.13 4.62 -18.45
CA GLY A 56 -0.54 3.85 -17.42
C GLY A 56 0.27 2.64 -16.98
N THR A 57 -0.12 2.05 -15.87
CA THR A 57 0.47 0.82 -15.38
C THR A 57 -0.59 -0.19 -14.98
N GLY A 58 -0.44 -1.42 -15.45
CA GLY A 58 -1.15 -2.57 -14.94
C GLY A 58 -0.30 -3.26 -13.89
N VAL A 59 -0.89 -3.62 -12.75
CA VAL A 59 -0.20 -4.29 -11.66
C VAL A 59 -0.89 -5.60 -11.32
N PHE A 60 -0.09 -6.61 -11.02
CA PHE A 60 -0.54 -7.87 -10.45
C PHE A 60 0.40 -8.24 -9.31
N ASP A 61 -0.18 -8.66 -8.21
CA ASP A 61 0.55 -8.98 -6.99
C ASP A 61 -0.09 -10.17 -6.29
N MET A 62 0.71 -11.07 -5.74
CA MET A 62 0.19 -12.26 -5.06
C MET A 62 1.09 -12.70 -3.91
N SER A 63 0.48 -13.28 -2.89
CA SER A 63 1.22 -13.91 -1.80
C SER A 63 1.46 -15.39 -2.12
N LEU A 64 2.72 -15.74 -2.36
CA LEU A 64 3.13 -17.13 -2.61
C LEU A 64 3.27 -17.93 -1.32
N LEU A 65 3.75 -17.29 -0.26
CA LEU A 65 3.95 -17.87 1.08
C LEU A 65 3.46 -16.88 2.13
N PRO A 66 3.24 -17.28 3.38
CA PRO A 66 2.72 -16.40 4.43
C PRO A 66 3.46 -15.07 4.62
N ASN A 67 4.71 -15.01 4.18
CA ASN A 67 5.57 -13.83 4.32
C ASN A 67 6.22 -13.39 3.00
N LEU A 68 5.90 -14.04 1.88
CA LEU A 68 6.51 -13.74 0.58
C LEU A 68 5.45 -13.29 -0.43
N GLU A 69 5.57 -12.07 -0.88
CA GLU A 69 4.78 -11.44 -1.93
C GLU A 69 5.63 -11.27 -3.18
N VAL A 70 5.06 -11.56 -4.34
CA VAL A 70 5.65 -11.30 -5.64
C VAL A 70 4.67 -10.53 -6.49
N GLY A 71 5.19 -9.59 -7.26
CA GLY A 71 4.37 -8.70 -8.08
C GLY A 71 4.99 -8.43 -9.44
N VAL A 72 4.13 -7.99 -10.34
CA VAL A 72 4.50 -7.52 -11.67
C VAL A 72 3.80 -6.18 -11.93
N ALA A 73 4.56 -5.21 -12.45
CA ALA A 73 4.03 -3.93 -12.92
C ALA A 73 4.42 -3.70 -14.38
N GLY A 74 3.42 -3.58 -15.24
CA GLY A 74 3.61 -3.29 -16.66
C GLY A 74 3.30 -1.83 -16.97
N PHE A 75 4.31 -1.05 -17.30
CA PHE A 75 4.20 0.36 -17.67
C PHE A 75 4.06 0.52 -19.17
N ARG A 76 3.02 1.21 -19.59
CA ARG A 76 2.80 1.63 -20.97
C ARG A 76 2.91 3.15 -21.04
N TYR A 77 3.72 3.64 -21.95
CA TYR A 77 3.93 5.06 -22.21
C TYR A 77 3.16 5.52 -23.44
N ASP A 78 2.59 6.74 -23.39
CA ASP A 78 1.85 7.34 -24.52
C ASP A 78 2.78 7.90 -25.59
N ASP A 79 4.02 8.20 -25.22
CA ASP A 79 5.07 8.55 -26.15
C ASP A 79 5.69 7.30 -26.81
N SER A 80 6.64 7.50 -27.69
CA SER A 80 7.32 6.41 -28.42
C SER A 80 8.28 5.61 -27.53
N SER A 81 8.25 5.78 -26.22
CA SER A 81 9.10 5.06 -25.28
C SER A 81 8.72 3.58 -25.22
N ALA A 82 9.69 2.72 -25.07
CA ALA A 82 9.44 1.28 -24.94
C ALA A 82 8.69 0.98 -23.62
N ASN A 83 7.65 0.17 -23.71
CA ASN A 83 6.97 -0.36 -22.56
C ASN A 83 7.94 -1.13 -21.65
N LYS A 84 7.74 -1.06 -20.34
CA LYS A 84 8.60 -1.72 -19.35
C LYS A 84 7.78 -2.61 -18.45
N THR A 85 8.36 -3.73 -18.05
CA THR A 85 7.74 -4.67 -17.11
C THR A 85 8.68 -4.92 -15.96
N TYR A 86 8.24 -4.59 -14.77
CA TYR A 86 8.99 -4.75 -13.53
C TYR A 86 8.48 -5.98 -12.78
N VAL A 87 9.40 -6.80 -12.33
CA VAL A 87 9.12 -7.94 -11.44
C VAL A 87 9.64 -7.57 -10.07
N ASN A 88 8.81 -7.77 -9.06
CA ASN A 88 9.07 -7.36 -7.69
C ASN A 88 8.94 -8.54 -6.74
N ALA A 89 9.68 -8.49 -5.64
CA ALA A 89 9.52 -9.44 -4.54
C ALA A 89 9.66 -8.71 -3.20
N LYS A 90 8.83 -9.11 -2.22
CA LYS A 90 8.85 -8.56 -0.87
C LYS A 90 8.73 -9.68 0.15
N LEU A 91 9.58 -9.65 1.16
CA LEU A 91 9.63 -10.61 2.26
C LEU A 91 9.33 -9.88 3.57
N SER A 92 8.25 -10.26 4.24
CA SER A 92 7.96 -9.82 5.60
C SER A 92 8.89 -10.55 6.57
N LEU A 93 9.70 -9.78 7.29
CA LEU A 93 10.64 -10.30 8.29
C LEU A 93 10.00 -10.40 9.67
N LEU A 94 9.21 -9.38 10.02
CA LEU A 94 8.51 -9.28 11.30
C LEU A 94 7.06 -8.84 11.04
N PRO A 95 6.06 -9.59 11.48
CA PRO A 95 4.69 -9.14 11.43
C PRO A 95 4.45 -7.98 12.40
N GLU A 96 3.55 -7.08 12.05
CA GLU A 96 3.12 -6.02 12.95
C GLU A 96 2.34 -6.61 14.13
N THR A 97 2.61 -6.09 15.33
CA THR A 97 1.85 -6.39 16.55
C THR A 97 1.32 -5.09 17.16
N ILE A 98 0.59 -5.17 18.25
CA ILE A 98 0.14 -3.96 18.97
C ILE A 98 1.33 -3.09 19.41
N LEU A 99 2.42 -3.70 19.82
CA LEU A 99 3.59 -3.01 20.37
C LEU A 99 4.70 -2.75 19.34
N THR A 100 4.88 -3.66 18.38
CA THR A 100 6.00 -3.61 17.44
C THR A 100 5.54 -3.26 16.02
N PRO A 101 6.32 -2.49 15.26
CA PRO A 101 6.04 -2.31 13.84
C PRO A 101 6.25 -3.62 13.07
N GLY A 102 5.54 -3.77 11.97
CA GLY A 102 5.88 -4.73 10.93
C GLY A 102 7.14 -4.28 10.20
N VAL A 103 7.97 -5.24 9.76
CA VAL A 103 9.20 -4.98 9.00
C VAL A 103 9.25 -5.90 7.79
N ALA A 104 9.56 -5.34 6.63
CA ALA A 104 9.77 -6.09 5.39
C ALA A 104 10.99 -5.59 4.63
N VAL A 105 11.54 -6.46 3.82
CA VAL A 105 12.56 -6.11 2.82
C VAL A 105 12.06 -6.51 1.45
N GLY A 106 12.52 -5.81 0.42
CA GLY A 106 12.09 -6.15 -0.92
C GLY A 106 13.02 -5.63 -2.00
N VAL A 107 12.71 -6.05 -3.20
CA VAL A 107 13.37 -5.61 -4.42
C VAL A 107 12.31 -5.30 -5.46
N GLU A 108 12.43 -4.15 -6.10
CA GLU A 108 11.66 -3.76 -7.26
C GLU A 108 12.53 -3.78 -8.50
N ASP A 109 11.89 -4.11 -9.64
CA ASP A 109 12.56 -4.23 -10.94
C ASP A 109 13.75 -5.20 -10.90
N ILE A 110 13.50 -6.45 -10.52
CA ILE A 110 14.52 -7.50 -10.46
C ILE A 110 15.27 -7.61 -11.81
N GLY A 111 14.57 -7.40 -12.91
CA GLY A 111 15.11 -7.43 -14.28
C GLY A 111 15.95 -6.21 -14.67
N ALA A 112 16.04 -5.18 -13.81
CA ALA A 112 16.75 -3.94 -14.08
C ALA A 112 16.35 -3.27 -15.43
N GLN A 113 15.06 -3.26 -15.73
CA GLN A 113 14.51 -2.57 -16.90
C GLN A 113 14.66 -1.04 -16.82
N ARG A 114 14.74 -0.55 -15.59
CA ARG A 114 15.03 0.84 -15.25
C ARG A 114 16.18 0.85 -14.23
N ASP A 115 15.83 0.80 -12.93
CA ASP A 115 16.79 0.83 -11.83
C ASP A 115 16.35 -0.19 -10.78
N ARG A 116 17.06 -1.33 -10.68
CA ARG A 116 16.81 -2.28 -9.62
C ARG A 116 16.95 -1.59 -8.27
N SER A 117 15.89 -1.66 -7.47
CA SER A 117 15.79 -0.92 -6.22
C SER A 117 15.55 -1.87 -5.07
N PHE A 118 16.47 -1.93 -4.12
CA PHE A 118 16.31 -2.67 -2.87
C PHE A 118 15.79 -1.73 -1.80
N TYR A 119 14.98 -2.26 -0.88
CA TYR A 119 14.43 -1.48 0.22
C TYR A 119 14.22 -2.31 1.47
N ALA A 120 14.16 -1.60 2.60
CA ALA A 120 13.61 -2.07 3.86
C ALA A 120 12.51 -1.09 4.28
N ALA A 121 11.37 -1.61 4.72
CA ALA A 121 10.20 -0.82 5.13
C ALA A 121 9.70 -1.28 6.50
N ALA A 122 9.23 -0.34 7.28
CA ALA A 122 8.51 -0.56 8.53
C ALA A 122 7.14 0.09 8.47
N SER A 123 6.13 -0.56 9.05
CA SER A 123 4.75 -0.08 9.08
C SER A 123 4.16 -0.22 10.47
N LYS A 124 3.41 0.79 10.93
CA LYS A 124 2.78 0.80 12.23
C LYS A 124 1.42 1.47 12.21
N ALA A 125 0.40 0.73 12.64
CA ALA A 125 -0.91 1.29 12.94
C ALA A 125 -0.86 2.09 14.24
N LEU A 126 -1.50 3.24 14.24
CA LEU A 126 -1.62 4.15 15.35
C LEU A 126 -3.11 4.31 15.73
N PRO A 127 -3.41 4.84 16.92
CA PRO A 127 -4.79 5.15 17.30
C PRO A 127 -5.50 6.05 16.29
N PHE A 128 -6.83 6.04 16.34
CA PHE A 128 -7.72 6.90 15.54
C PHE A 128 -7.64 6.69 14.02
N GLY A 129 -7.22 5.51 13.56
CA GLY A 129 -7.15 5.18 12.12
C GLY A 129 -5.97 5.80 11.38
N PHE A 130 -4.97 6.26 12.10
CA PHE A 130 -3.69 6.63 11.50
C PHE A 130 -2.82 5.40 11.29
N ARG A 131 -1.99 5.45 10.24
CA ARG A 131 -0.94 4.47 9.96
C ARG A 131 0.28 5.18 9.41
N ILE A 132 1.45 4.82 9.88
CA ILE A 132 2.73 5.36 9.40
C ILE A 132 3.54 4.26 8.75
N HIS A 133 4.27 4.64 7.72
CA HIS A 133 5.23 3.80 7.02
C HIS A 133 6.50 4.59 6.82
N ALA A 134 7.63 3.94 7.00
CA ALA A 134 8.94 4.53 6.75
C ALA A 134 9.88 3.46 6.22
N GLY A 135 10.82 3.86 5.40
CA GLY A 135 11.79 2.93 4.85
C GLY A 135 13.03 3.61 4.30
N VAL A 136 13.96 2.77 3.95
CA VAL A 136 15.20 3.16 3.28
C VAL A 136 15.42 2.26 2.08
N GLY A 137 16.01 2.80 1.02
CA GLY A 137 16.31 2.03 -0.18
C GLY A 137 17.27 2.75 -1.11
N ASN A 138 17.70 2.04 -2.13
CA ASN A 138 18.51 2.60 -3.22
C ASN A 138 17.69 2.73 -4.50
N GLY A 139 18.35 3.05 -5.59
CA GLY A 139 17.71 3.18 -6.90
C GLY A 139 16.64 4.27 -6.90
N ARG A 140 15.38 3.90 -7.15
CA ARG A 140 14.28 4.88 -7.22
C ARG A 140 13.97 5.56 -5.89
N PHE A 141 14.30 4.95 -4.74
CA PHE A 141 14.00 5.50 -3.41
C PHE A 141 14.96 6.63 -2.99
N ASP A 142 16.14 6.68 -3.57
CA ASP A 142 17.14 7.73 -3.35
C ASP A 142 17.46 7.99 -1.86
N GLY A 143 17.45 6.95 -1.04
CA GLY A 143 17.71 6.99 0.39
C GLY A 143 16.50 6.65 1.24
N MET A 144 15.74 7.64 1.69
CA MET A 144 14.61 7.45 2.62
C MET A 144 13.27 7.72 1.94
N PHE A 145 12.26 6.99 2.39
CA PHE A 145 10.86 7.26 2.04
C PHE A 145 9.95 7.15 3.28
N ALA A 146 8.83 7.82 3.26
CA ALA A 146 7.86 7.78 4.36
C ALA A 146 6.44 8.03 3.86
N SER A 147 5.45 7.52 4.59
CA SER A 147 4.04 7.76 4.27
C SER A 147 3.22 7.82 5.55
N LEU A 148 2.17 8.62 5.49
CA LEU A 148 1.14 8.73 6.51
C LEU A 148 -0.21 8.42 5.87
N GLU A 149 -0.94 7.51 6.49
CA GLU A 149 -2.32 7.20 6.12
C GLU A 149 -3.29 7.61 7.23
N LYS A 150 -4.47 8.05 6.83
CA LYS A 150 -5.61 8.30 7.72
C LYS A 150 -6.85 7.67 7.14
N THR A 151 -7.34 6.59 7.78
CA THR A 151 -8.60 5.97 7.39
C THR A 151 -9.78 6.64 8.07
N ILE A 152 -10.76 7.02 7.28
CA ILE A 152 -12.04 7.60 7.69
C ILE A 152 -13.11 6.53 7.45
N ASN A 153 -14.06 6.40 8.38
CA ASN A 153 -15.17 5.42 8.32
C ASN A 153 -14.71 3.95 8.15
N PRO A 154 -13.76 3.44 8.96
CA PRO A 154 -13.28 2.07 8.82
C PRO A 154 -14.40 1.02 9.08
N VAL A 155 -15.44 1.39 9.80
CA VAL A 155 -16.56 0.51 10.18
C VAL A 155 -17.41 0.11 8.96
N SER A 156 -17.49 0.93 7.92
CA SER A 156 -18.27 0.62 6.72
C SER A 156 -17.76 -0.63 5.99
N VAL A 157 -16.47 -0.94 6.07
CA VAL A 157 -15.87 -2.16 5.53
C VAL A 157 -16.39 -3.41 6.24
N LEU A 158 -16.61 -3.32 7.56
CA LEU A 158 -17.06 -4.43 8.39
C LEU A 158 -18.56 -4.66 8.32
N THR A 159 -19.34 -3.60 8.20
CA THR A 159 -20.81 -3.66 8.26
C THR A 159 -21.48 -3.77 6.90
N GLY A 160 -20.73 -3.56 5.82
CA GLY A 160 -21.27 -3.51 4.47
C GLY A 160 -22.21 -2.31 4.23
N ASN A 161 -22.28 -1.36 5.17
CA ASN A 161 -23.09 -0.15 5.03
C ASN A 161 -22.33 0.88 4.17
N ASN A 162 -22.67 0.94 2.89
CA ASN A 162 -22.00 1.75 1.86
C ASN A 162 -22.45 3.23 1.84
N THR A 163 -23.21 3.71 2.80
CA THR A 163 -23.63 5.12 2.82
C THR A 163 -22.43 6.06 2.85
N PHE A 164 -21.33 5.65 3.51
CA PHE A 164 -20.04 6.34 3.49
C PHE A 164 -18.93 5.29 3.41
N PRO A 165 -18.38 5.00 2.23
CA PRO A 165 -17.33 4.00 2.06
C PRO A 165 -16.08 4.37 2.86
N ALA A 166 -15.37 3.36 3.36
CA ALA A 166 -14.09 3.59 4.02
C ALA A 166 -13.13 4.28 3.06
N THR A 167 -12.60 5.40 3.49
CA THR A 167 -11.70 6.23 2.69
C THR A 167 -10.39 6.39 3.44
N THR A 168 -9.28 6.06 2.79
CA THR A 168 -7.92 6.27 3.32
C THR A 168 -7.30 7.45 2.59
N LEU A 169 -7.01 8.51 3.32
CA LEU A 169 -6.19 9.63 2.85
C LEU A 169 -4.73 9.26 3.01
N ILE A 170 -3.92 9.59 2.00
CA ILE A 170 -2.52 9.21 1.92
C ILE A 170 -1.68 10.46 1.64
N ALA A 171 -0.63 10.66 2.44
CA ALA A 171 0.44 11.60 2.17
C ALA A 171 1.76 10.80 2.16
N GLU A 172 2.55 10.96 1.12
CA GLU A 172 3.72 10.13 0.86
C GLU A 172 4.88 10.98 0.36
N PHE A 173 6.08 10.73 0.90
CA PHE A 173 7.37 11.13 0.34
C PHE A 173 8.07 9.87 -0.19
N ASP A 174 8.34 9.80 -1.49
CA ASP A 174 8.87 8.60 -2.15
C ASP A 174 10.40 8.59 -2.34
N GLY A 175 11.09 9.48 -1.62
CA GLY A 175 12.52 9.73 -1.75
C GLY A 175 12.84 10.94 -2.64
N ARG A 176 11.90 11.38 -3.48
CA ARG A 176 12.07 12.50 -4.42
C ARG A 176 10.95 13.50 -4.38
N ASN A 177 9.71 13.02 -4.37
CA ASN A 177 8.50 13.83 -4.50
C ASN A 177 7.54 13.59 -3.33
N MET A 178 6.74 14.62 -3.05
CA MET A 178 5.55 14.49 -2.22
C MET A 178 4.36 14.10 -3.09
N ASN A 179 3.69 13.01 -2.71
CA ASN A 179 2.50 12.49 -3.36
C ASN A 179 1.33 12.50 -2.38
N TYR A 180 0.14 12.74 -2.87
CA TYR A 180 -1.09 12.81 -2.06
C TYR A 180 -2.20 12.03 -2.75
N GLY A 181 -2.99 11.30 -2.00
CA GLY A 181 -4.08 10.53 -2.59
C GLY A 181 -5.17 10.18 -1.60
N ALA A 182 -6.26 9.69 -2.17
CA ALA A 182 -7.35 9.08 -1.46
C ALA A 182 -7.64 7.71 -2.09
N ARG A 183 -7.79 6.70 -1.24
CA ARG A 183 -8.15 5.33 -1.60
C ARG A 183 -9.52 5.02 -1.00
N ILE A 184 -10.49 4.75 -1.84
CA ILE A 184 -11.89 4.50 -1.45
C ILE A 184 -12.20 3.02 -1.64
N SER A 185 -12.66 2.35 -0.59
CA SER A 185 -13.14 0.96 -0.65
C SER A 185 -14.60 0.95 -1.09
N VAL A 186 -14.85 0.72 -2.38
CA VAL A 186 -16.20 0.79 -2.96
C VAL A 186 -17.05 -0.41 -2.54
N VAL A 187 -16.49 -1.60 -2.64
CA VAL A 187 -17.04 -2.87 -2.14
C VAL A 187 -15.89 -3.73 -1.62
N PRO A 188 -16.15 -4.81 -0.88
CA PRO A 188 -15.10 -5.71 -0.43
C PRO A 188 -14.19 -6.13 -1.59
N GLY A 189 -12.90 -5.90 -1.44
CA GLY A 189 -11.86 -6.18 -2.44
C GLY A 189 -11.68 -5.11 -3.52
N LEU A 190 -12.67 -4.29 -3.86
CA LEU A 190 -12.56 -3.28 -4.91
C LEU A 190 -12.25 -1.90 -4.32
N LYS A 191 -11.16 -1.30 -4.74
CA LYS A 191 -10.73 0.03 -4.33
C LYS A 191 -10.52 0.93 -5.54
N VAL A 192 -10.79 2.20 -5.33
CA VAL A 192 -10.52 3.29 -6.29
C VAL A 192 -9.56 4.25 -5.65
N ASP A 193 -8.51 4.60 -6.37
CA ASP A 193 -7.48 5.54 -5.97
C ASP A 193 -7.54 6.78 -6.84
N ALA A 194 -7.36 7.94 -6.24
CA ALA A 194 -7.20 9.21 -6.96
C ALA A 194 -6.32 10.15 -6.17
N GLY A 195 -5.55 10.99 -6.86
CA GLY A 195 -4.70 11.94 -6.18
C GLY A 195 -3.71 12.66 -7.11
N TRP A 196 -2.62 13.08 -6.49
CA TRP A 196 -1.53 13.83 -7.11
C TRP A 196 -0.22 13.09 -6.89
N ARG A 197 0.42 12.68 -7.97
CA ARG A 197 1.65 11.91 -8.01
C ARG A 197 2.61 12.49 -9.04
N ASP A 198 3.87 12.67 -8.71
CA ASP A 198 4.91 13.20 -9.62
C ASP A 198 4.43 14.48 -10.35
N HIS A 199 3.86 15.43 -9.58
CA HIS A 199 3.34 16.70 -10.08
C HIS A 199 2.15 16.58 -11.07
N ALA A 200 1.44 15.45 -11.08
CA ALA A 200 0.27 15.27 -11.94
C ALA A 200 -0.84 14.45 -11.24
N ALA A 201 -2.07 14.60 -11.72
CA ALA A 201 -3.18 13.76 -11.28
C ALA A 201 -2.98 12.31 -11.70
N TYR A 202 -3.40 11.38 -10.84
CA TYR A 202 -3.49 9.97 -11.16
C TYR A 202 -4.82 9.38 -10.71
N PHE A 203 -5.22 8.28 -11.35
CA PHE A 203 -6.39 7.48 -10.99
C PHE A 203 -6.02 6.01 -11.03
N GLY A 204 -6.60 5.23 -10.12
CA GLY A 204 -6.39 3.80 -10.07
C GLY A 204 -7.64 3.03 -9.68
N VAL A 205 -7.70 1.78 -10.12
CA VAL A 205 -8.68 0.80 -9.68
C VAL A 205 -7.94 -0.48 -9.34
N THR A 206 -8.20 -1.03 -8.17
CA THR A 206 -7.56 -2.27 -7.71
C THR A 206 -8.59 -3.22 -7.15
N PHE A 207 -8.38 -4.50 -7.41
CA PHE A 207 -9.18 -5.60 -6.88
C PHE A 207 -8.26 -6.58 -6.16
N THR A 208 -8.63 -6.93 -4.92
CA THR A 208 -7.91 -7.90 -4.09
C THR A 208 -8.87 -9.01 -3.66
N LYS A 209 -8.47 -10.26 -3.83
CA LYS A 209 -9.24 -11.44 -3.43
C LYS A 209 -8.37 -12.42 -2.65
#